data_a5b196b7235edaefd7fde7f5da65e1e7
#
_entry.id   a5b196b7235edaefd7fde7f5da65e1e7
#
_cell.length_a   1.000
_cell.length_b   1.000
_cell.length_c   1.000
_cell.angle_alpha   90.00
_cell.angle_beta   90.00
_cell.angle_gamma   90.00
#
_symmetry.space_group_name_H-M   'P 1'
#
loop_
_entity.id
_entity.type
_entity.pdbx_description
1 polymer ?
#
loop_
_entity_poly.entity_id
_entity_poly.type
_entity_poly.pdbx_seq_one_letter_code
_entity_poly.pdbx_strand_id
1 'polypeptide(L)'
;LAERCLSDGVSFMEVRAANVVQMDDVTIGEGAILCPFVTLTSNIQIGRHFHANLYSYIEHDCVIGDFVTFAPGVKCNGNIVIEDYAYIGAGALIRQGKPGKPLIIGRGATVGMGAVVTKDVPAGATVVGNPARPIPKK
;
A
#
# COMPACT_ATOMS: atom_id res chain seq x y z
N LEU A 1 19.05 4.52 2.98
CA LEU A 1 19.58 4.52 1.61
C LEU A 1 19.01 5.69 0.80
N ALA A 2 17.67 5.84 0.68
CA ALA A 2 17.04 6.91 -0.11
C ALA A 2 17.50 8.31 0.28
N GLU A 3 17.49 8.64 1.57
CA GLU A 3 17.98 9.95 2.06
C GLU A 3 19.46 10.21 1.72
N ARG A 4 20.28 9.17 1.77
CA ARG A 4 21.69 9.28 1.35
C ARG A 4 21.81 9.56 -0.15
N CYS A 5 21.03 8.87 -0.98
CA CYS A 5 21.02 9.13 -2.42
C CYS A 5 20.60 10.58 -2.71
N LEU A 6 19.56 11.09 -2.03
CA LEU A 6 19.14 12.49 -2.16
C LEU A 6 20.22 13.46 -1.75
N SER A 7 20.94 13.21 -0.62
CA SER A 7 22.05 14.04 -0.19
C SER A 7 23.22 14.04 -1.19
N ASP A 8 23.38 12.96 -1.93
CA ASP A 8 24.39 12.81 -2.98
C ASP A 8 23.92 13.36 -4.35
N GLY A 9 22.73 14.03 -4.39
CA GLY A 9 22.20 14.65 -5.61
C GLY A 9 21.52 13.66 -6.58
N VAL A 10 21.26 12.43 -6.15
CA VAL A 10 20.54 11.42 -6.96
C VAL A 10 19.05 11.67 -6.89
N SER A 11 18.41 11.86 -8.04
CA SER A 11 16.94 11.95 -8.15
C SER A 11 16.34 10.57 -8.36
N PHE A 12 15.10 10.39 -7.91
CA PHE A 12 14.35 9.17 -8.13
C PHE A 12 13.28 9.41 -9.20
N MET A 13 13.09 8.43 -10.06
CA MET A 13 12.05 8.42 -11.06
C MET A 13 11.02 7.33 -10.77
N GLU A 14 9.80 7.54 -11.22
CA GLU A 14 8.79 6.51 -11.24
C GLU A 14 9.09 5.49 -12.36
N VAL A 15 8.87 4.21 -12.07
CA VAL A 15 8.90 3.12 -13.05
C VAL A 15 7.53 2.47 -13.09
N ARG A 16 6.87 2.50 -14.27
CA ARG A 16 5.56 1.86 -14.42
C ARG A 16 5.47 1.02 -15.69
N ALA A 17 4.75 -0.09 -15.59
CA ALA A 17 4.42 -0.90 -16.75
C ALA A 17 3.38 -0.21 -17.65
N ALA A 18 3.45 -0.46 -18.95
CA ALA A 18 2.57 0.19 -19.93
C ALA A 18 1.08 -0.11 -19.74
N ASN A 19 0.75 -1.19 -19.03
CA ASN A 19 -0.63 -1.64 -18.77
C ASN A 19 -1.10 -1.37 -17.34
N VAL A 20 -0.49 -0.42 -16.65
CA VAL A 20 -1.03 0.16 -15.42
C VAL A 20 -2.25 1.01 -15.76
N VAL A 21 -3.34 0.80 -15.04
CA VAL A 21 -4.55 1.63 -15.16
C VAL A 21 -4.57 2.66 -14.04
N GLN A 22 -4.65 3.92 -14.38
CA GLN A 22 -4.81 5.02 -13.43
C GLN A 22 -6.00 5.87 -13.87
N MET A 23 -6.92 6.13 -12.96
CA MET A 23 -8.09 6.98 -13.18
C MET A 23 -7.83 8.40 -12.65
N ASP A 24 -8.85 9.06 -12.13
CA ASP A 24 -8.83 10.49 -11.81
C ASP A 24 -8.24 10.78 -10.40
N ASP A 25 -7.64 11.95 -10.24
CA ASP A 25 -7.18 12.49 -8.96
C ASP A 25 -6.22 11.54 -8.21
N VAL A 26 -5.25 10.97 -8.92
CA VAL A 26 -4.20 10.14 -8.32
C VAL A 26 -2.87 10.90 -8.30
N THR A 27 -2.31 11.08 -7.11
CA THR A 27 -0.97 11.65 -6.92
C THR A 27 -0.01 10.57 -6.44
N ILE A 28 1.21 10.53 -6.99
CA ILE A 28 2.22 9.52 -6.67
C ILE A 28 3.55 10.21 -6.40
N GLY A 29 4.17 9.88 -5.29
CA GLY A 29 5.51 10.35 -4.93
C GLY A 29 6.61 9.74 -5.78
N GLU A 30 7.80 10.34 -5.75
CA GLU A 30 8.98 9.89 -6.48
C GLU A 30 9.40 8.45 -6.13
N GLY A 31 10.06 7.78 -7.03
CA GLY A 31 10.64 6.45 -6.81
C GLY A 31 9.63 5.31 -6.76
N ALA A 32 8.38 5.55 -7.16
CA ALA A 32 7.37 4.50 -7.19
C ALA A 32 7.66 3.45 -8.26
N ILE A 33 7.29 2.20 -7.98
CA ILE A 33 7.37 1.07 -8.91
C ILE A 33 5.97 0.47 -9.05
N LEU A 34 5.40 0.55 -10.26
CA LEU A 34 4.08 0.02 -10.57
C LEU A 34 4.21 -1.11 -11.59
N CYS A 35 4.05 -2.35 -11.12
CA CYS A 35 4.15 -3.55 -11.95
C CYS A 35 2.94 -3.73 -12.88
N PRO A 36 3.01 -4.65 -13.87
CA PRO A 36 1.90 -4.92 -14.78
C PRO A 36 0.56 -5.20 -14.09
N PHE A 37 -0.52 -4.66 -14.68
CA PHE A 37 -1.91 -4.82 -14.25
C PHE A 37 -2.23 -4.22 -12.88
N VAL A 38 -1.41 -3.30 -12.38
CA VAL A 38 -1.77 -2.48 -11.23
C VAL A 38 -2.89 -1.52 -11.64
N THR A 39 -3.90 -1.38 -10.76
CA THR A 39 -5.02 -0.46 -10.99
C THR A 39 -5.13 0.51 -9.83
N LEU A 40 -5.15 1.80 -10.15
CA LEU A 40 -5.37 2.90 -9.22
C LEU A 40 -6.65 3.62 -9.65
N THR A 41 -7.67 3.67 -8.79
CA THR A 41 -8.93 4.30 -9.16
C THR A 41 -8.91 5.81 -8.91
N SER A 42 -9.72 6.36 -8.01
CA SER A 42 -9.90 7.81 -7.91
C SER A 42 -9.59 8.35 -6.51
N ASN A 43 -9.13 9.60 -6.45
CA ASN A 43 -8.85 10.31 -5.19
C ASN A 43 -7.87 9.53 -4.29
N ILE A 44 -6.68 9.23 -4.83
CA ILE A 44 -5.65 8.44 -4.15
C ILE A 44 -4.40 9.29 -3.99
N GLN A 45 -3.83 9.30 -2.79
CA GLN A 45 -2.55 9.92 -2.51
C GLN A 45 -1.54 8.82 -2.15
N ILE A 46 -0.45 8.74 -2.88
CA ILE A 46 0.62 7.75 -2.69
C ILE A 46 1.92 8.47 -2.39
N GLY A 47 2.57 8.11 -1.30
CA GLY A 47 3.87 8.61 -0.88
C GLY A 47 5.04 8.12 -1.75
N ARG A 48 6.26 8.42 -1.33
CA ARG A 48 7.49 8.10 -2.05
C ARG A 48 7.82 6.61 -1.96
N HIS A 49 8.49 6.09 -2.99
CA HIS A 49 9.03 4.72 -3.02
C HIS A 49 7.98 3.64 -2.78
N PHE A 50 6.75 3.89 -3.21
CA PHE A 50 5.70 2.89 -3.19
C PHE A 50 5.99 1.78 -4.21
N HIS A 51 5.83 0.53 -3.80
CA HIS A 51 5.97 -0.60 -4.71
C HIS A 51 4.66 -1.37 -4.78
N ALA A 52 3.97 -1.32 -5.91
CA ALA A 52 2.81 -2.16 -6.22
C ALA A 52 3.21 -3.29 -7.16
N ASN A 53 3.12 -4.52 -6.69
CA ASN A 53 3.40 -5.70 -7.48
C ASN A 53 2.20 -6.10 -8.34
N LEU A 54 2.40 -7.10 -9.20
CA LEU A 54 1.47 -7.59 -10.23
C LEU A 54 0.02 -7.74 -9.72
N TYR A 55 -0.96 -7.28 -10.52
CA TYR A 55 -2.40 -7.47 -10.26
C TYR A 55 -2.91 -6.86 -8.94
N SER A 56 -2.18 -5.97 -8.32
CA SER A 56 -2.65 -5.25 -7.14
C SER A 56 -3.54 -4.08 -7.54
N TYR A 57 -4.50 -3.72 -6.66
CA TYR A 57 -5.27 -2.50 -6.88
C TYR A 57 -5.43 -1.67 -5.61
N ILE A 58 -5.67 -0.38 -5.82
CA ILE A 58 -6.08 0.57 -4.80
C ILE A 58 -7.38 1.22 -5.28
N GLU A 59 -8.44 1.08 -4.48
CA GLU A 59 -9.70 1.76 -4.73
C GLU A 59 -9.71 3.18 -4.15
N HIS A 60 -10.83 3.85 -4.30
CA HIS A 60 -11.05 5.27 -4.06
C HIS A 60 -10.78 5.73 -2.61
N ASP A 61 -10.45 7.01 -2.48
CA ASP A 61 -10.31 7.69 -1.18
C ASP A 61 -9.24 7.04 -0.28
N CYS A 62 -8.10 6.66 -0.85
CA CYS A 62 -7.02 6.02 -0.11
C CYS A 62 -5.80 6.93 0.04
N VAL A 63 -5.13 6.81 1.19
CA VAL A 63 -3.84 7.45 1.45
C VAL A 63 -2.81 6.37 1.77
N ILE A 64 -1.76 6.31 0.97
CA ILE A 64 -0.67 5.36 1.10
C ILE A 64 0.60 6.13 1.45
N GLY A 65 1.25 5.76 2.53
CA GLY A 65 2.47 6.40 3.02
C GLY A 65 3.72 6.07 2.21
N ASP A 66 4.86 6.57 2.69
CA ASP A 66 6.18 6.34 2.09
C ASP A 66 6.63 4.88 2.30
N PHE A 67 7.35 4.32 1.32
CA PHE A 67 7.98 2.99 1.39
C PHE A 67 7.00 1.83 1.67
N VAL A 68 5.73 1.99 1.34
CA VAL A 68 4.75 0.91 1.42
C VAL A 68 4.98 -0.07 0.27
N THR A 69 4.87 -1.36 0.57
CA THR A 69 5.01 -2.43 -0.43
C THR A 69 3.75 -3.29 -0.49
N PHE A 70 3.20 -3.43 -1.69
CA PHE A 70 2.18 -4.41 -2.02
C PHE A 70 2.82 -5.60 -2.74
N ALA A 71 2.72 -6.78 -2.18
CA ALA A 71 3.04 -8.02 -2.86
C ALA A 71 1.96 -8.33 -3.94
N PRO A 72 2.16 -9.34 -4.82
CA PRO A 72 1.21 -9.61 -5.91
C PRO A 72 -0.24 -9.82 -5.46
N GLY A 73 -1.18 -9.24 -6.20
CA GLY A 73 -2.60 -9.49 -6.03
C GLY A 73 -3.23 -8.88 -4.77
N VAL A 74 -2.63 -7.88 -4.18
CA VAL A 74 -3.21 -7.15 -3.04
C VAL A 74 -4.47 -6.42 -3.46
N LYS A 75 -5.51 -6.54 -2.65
CA LYS A 75 -6.83 -5.91 -2.82
C LYS A 75 -7.05 -4.85 -1.75
N CYS A 76 -6.70 -3.59 -2.06
CA CYS A 76 -6.91 -2.45 -1.20
C CYS A 76 -8.20 -1.74 -1.61
N ASN A 77 -9.29 -1.98 -0.86
CA ASN A 77 -10.58 -1.35 -1.14
C ASN A 77 -10.61 0.11 -0.67
N GLY A 78 -11.74 0.79 -0.85
CA GLY A 78 -11.83 2.23 -0.64
C GLY A 78 -11.75 2.69 0.83
N ASN A 79 -11.43 3.98 1.03
CA ASN A 79 -11.34 4.63 2.35
C ASN A 79 -10.34 3.94 3.29
N ILE A 80 -9.11 3.80 2.86
CA ILE A 80 -8.03 3.15 3.64
C ILE A 80 -6.85 4.10 3.78
N VAL A 81 -6.26 4.11 4.97
CA VAL A 81 -4.96 4.75 5.22
C VAL A 81 -3.94 3.66 5.52
N ILE A 82 -2.87 3.60 4.74
CA ILE A 82 -1.73 2.73 5.01
C ILE A 82 -0.54 3.63 5.32
N GLU A 83 -0.05 3.54 6.55
CA GLU A 83 1.07 4.35 7.00
C GLU A 83 2.41 3.82 6.47
N ASP A 84 3.47 4.65 6.61
CA ASP A 84 4.79 4.38 6.06
C ASP A 84 5.35 3.01 6.45
N TYR A 85 6.15 2.44 5.56
CA TYR A 85 6.89 1.18 5.76
C TYR A 85 6.01 -0.05 5.98
N ALA A 86 4.69 0.03 5.75
CA ALA A 86 3.84 -1.15 5.85
C ALA A 86 4.10 -2.12 4.68
N TYR A 87 4.02 -3.41 4.98
CA TYR A 87 4.12 -4.48 4.00
C TYR A 87 2.80 -5.24 3.91
N ILE A 88 2.24 -5.34 2.71
CA ILE A 88 0.99 -6.04 2.44
C ILE A 88 1.29 -7.30 1.62
N GLY A 89 1.10 -8.45 2.22
CA GLY A 89 1.42 -9.76 1.65
C GLY A 89 0.54 -10.14 0.47
N ALA A 90 1.05 -11.08 -0.35
CA ALA A 90 0.39 -11.50 -1.59
C ALA A 90 -1.05 -11.97 -1.37
N GLY A 91 -1.96 -11.49 -2.22
CA GLY A 91 -3.37 -11.85 -2.16
C GLY A 91 -4.13 -11.36 -0.93
N ALA A 92 -3.53 -10.53 -0.08
CA ALA A 92 -4.24 -9.95 1.06
C ALA A 92 -5.39 -9.06 0.58
N LEU A 93 -6.50 -9.10 1.32
CA LEU A 93 -7.68 -8.29 1.08
C LEU A 93 -7.90 -7.37 2.27
N ILE A 94 -7.96 -6.07 2.03
CA ILE A 94 -8.25 -5.08 3.05
C ILE A 94 -9.66 -4.58 2.83
N ARG A 95 -10.53 -4.79 3.84
CA ARG A 95 -11.93 -4.34 3.78
C ARG A 95 -11.99 -2.83 3.71
N GLN A 96 -12.90 -2.29 2.91
CA GLN A 96 -13.12 -0.86 2.83
C GLN A 96 -13.44 -0.23 4.19
N GLY A 97 -12.92 0.97 4.41
CA GLY A 97 -13.30 1.83 5.51
C GLY A 97 -14.65 2.54 5.25
N LYS A 98 -14.81 3.71 5.85
CA LYS A 98 -15.99 4.57 5.63
C LYS A 98 -15.53 6.01 5.42
N PRO A 99 -16.28 6.84 4.70
CA PRO A 99 -16.02 8.27 4.65
C PRO A 99 -15.90 8.86 6.07
N GLY A 100 -14.83 9.62 6.32
CA GLY A 100 -14.53 10.19 7.64
C GLY A 100 -14.07 9.19 8.72
N LYS A 101 -14.05 7.88 8.43
CA LYS A 101 -13.54 6.83 9.31
C LYS A 101 -12.82 5.74 8.50
N PRO A 102 -11.64 6.02 7.94
CA PRO A 102 -10.89 5.06 7.17
C PRO A 102 -10.49 3.85 8.03
N LEU A 103 -10.22 2.71 7.38
CA LEU A 103 -9.51 1.60 8.00
C LEU A 103 -8.00 1.91 7.95
N ILE A 104 -7.31 1.72 9.08
CA ILE A 104 -5.91 2.12 9.22
C ILE A 104 -5.00 0.89 9.29
N ILE A 105 -3.97 0.86 8.45
CA ILE A 105 -2.83 -0.04 8.60
C ILE A 105 -1.65 0.80 9.11
N GLY A 106 -1.28 0.57 10.36
CA GLY A 106 -0.28 1.38 11.05
C GLY A 106 1.15 1.23 10.49
N ARG A 107 1.99 2.22 10.78
CA ARG A 107 3.38 2.31 10.34
C ARG A 107 4.15 1.01 10.60
N GLY A 108 4.84 0.52 9.57
CA GLY A 108 5.66 -0.68 9.67
C GLY A 108 4.89 -1.97 9.99
N ALA A 109 3.56 -1.96 9.88
CA ALA A 109 2.77 -3.16 10.05
C ALA A 109 3.01 -4.15 8.91
N THR A 110 2.85 -5.43 9.20
CA THR A 110 2.92 -6.51 8.21
C THR A 110 1.58 -7.23 8.13
N VAL A 111 0.98 -7.23 6.96
CA VAL A 111 -0.18 -8.05 6.64
C VAL A 111 0.30 -9.30 5.91
N GLY A 112 0.07 -10.47 6.48
CA GLY A 112 0.52 -11.74 5.90
C GLY A 112 -0.22 -12.09 4.61
N MET A 113 0.37 -12.98 3.80
CA MET A 113 -0.24 -13.41 2.54
C MET A 113 -1.64 -14.03 2.76
N GLY A 114 -2.58 -13.71 1.87
CA GLY A 114 -3.96 -14.21 1.93
C GLY A 114 -4.78 -13.72 3.11
N ALA A 115 -4.25 -12.80 3.93
CA ALA A 115 -4.98 -12.29 5.08
C ALA A 115 -6.18 -11.43 4.65
N VAL A 116 -7.28 -11.52 5.40
CA VAL A 116 -8.48 -10.68 5.22
C VAL A 116 -8.58 -9.69 6.38
N VAL A 117 -8.13 -8.48 6.14
CA VAL A 117 -8.11 -7.41 7.14
C VAL A 117 -9.49 -6.77 7.26
N THR A 118 -10.09 -6.87 8.44
CA THR A 118 -11.44 -6.36 8.72
C THR A 118 -11.48 -5.26 9.78
N LYS A 119 -10.34 -4.96 10.40
CA LYS A 119 -10.16 -3.94 11.46
C LYS A 119 -8.81 -3.28 11.29
N ASP A 120 -8.60 -2.15 11.96
CA ASP A 120 -7.31 -1.47 12.01
C ASP A 120 -6.21 -2.41 12.48
N VAL A 121 -5.03 -2.22 11.90
CA VAL A 121 -3.81 -2.96 12.26
C VAL A 121 -2.86 -1.99 12.96
N PRO A 122 -2.49 -2.24 14.22
CA PRO A 122 -1.58 -1.36 14.96
C PRO A 122 -0.20 -1.26 14.29
N ALA A 123 0.49 -0.12 14.53
CA ALA A 123 1.85 0.08 14.05
C ALA A 123 2.79 -1.06 14.49
N GLY A 124 3.61 -1.53 13.56
CA GLY A 124 4.58 -2.60 13.78
C GLY A 124 3.98 -3.99 14.09
N ALA A 125 2.65 -4.13 14.06
CA ALA A 125 2.01 -5.43 14.26
C ALA A 125 2.12 -6.31 13.01
N THR A 126 2.16 -7.62 13.21
CA THR A 126 1.99 -8.60 12.14
C THR A 126 0.63 -9.28 12.30
N VAL A 127 -0.18 -9.26 11.23
CA VAL A 127 -1.50 -9.91 11.22
C VAL A 127 -1.59 -10.95 10.12
N VAL A 128 -2.28 -12.06 10.38
CA VAL A 128 -2.47 -13.17 9.43
C VAL A 128 -3.86 -13.76 9.53
N GLY A 129 -4.29 -14.45 8.49
CA GLY A 129 -5.50 -15.28 8.47
C GLY A 129 -6.77 -14.55 8.03
N ASN A 130 -7.88 -15.26 8.06
CA ASN A 130 -9.22 -14.78 7.69
C ASN A 130 -10.22 -15.12 8.83
N PRO A 131 -10.72 -14.12 9.56
CA PRO A 131 -10.28 -12.72 9.55
C PRO A 131 -8.87 -12.55 10.14
N ALA A 132 -8.14 -11.54 9.68
CA ALA A 132 -6.77 -11.27 10.13
C ALA A 132 -6.69 -11.02 11.64
N ARG A 133 -5.71 -11.65 12.30
CA ARG A 133 -5.43 -11.52 13.73
C ARG A 133 -3.93 -11.30 13.95
N PRO A 134 -3.56 -10.53 14.99
CA PRO A 134 -2.17 -10.39 15.37
C PRO A 134 -1.53 -11.73 15.73
N ILE A 135 -0.28 -11.90 15.31
CA ILE A 135 0.56 -12.98 15.84
C ILE A 135 1.54 -12.40 16.86
N PRO A 136 1.83 -13.11 17.96
CA PRO A 136 2.80 -12.66 18.94
C PRO A 136 4.18 -12.44 18.30
N LYS A 137 4.85 -11.34 18.65
CA LYS A 137 6.29 -11.21 18.36
C LYS A 137 7.01 -12.23 19.24
N LYS A 138 7.82 -13.08 18.63
CA LYS A 138 8.76 -13.94 19.38
C LYS A 138 9.86 -13.10 19.99
#